data_91869b660c7ad96456309de616e964f9
#
_entry.id   91869b660c7ad96456309de616e964f9
#
_cell.length_a   1.000
_cell.length_b   1.000
_cell.length_c   1.000
_cell.angle_alpha   90.00
_cell.angle_beta   90.00
_cell.angle_gamma   90.00
#
_symmetry.space_group_name_H-M   'P 1'
#
loop_
_entity.id
_entity.type
_entity.pdbx_description
1 polymer ?
#
loop_
_entity_poly.entity_id
_entity_poly.type
_entity_poly.pdbx_seq_one_letter_code
_entity_poly.pdbx_strand_id
1 'polypeptide(L)'
;RGTVFATGTPISNSMVELYTIQRYLQYNTLVKNNLQHFDAWASTFGETITAVELTPEGSGYRAKTRFARFYNLPELMAMFKEVADIKTADMLDLPVPKAIFHNISVKPSEHQKQMVAELAERAEKVRNGMVDASVDNMLKITNDGRKLALDQRLINPMLPDFEGSKLNACVDAMFDKWEKGKEKRLTQLFFCDLSTPKNDGNFSVYDDIRKKLIERGVPAEEIKFIHEADTEAKKLELFKKVRRGDVRILMGSTQKMGAGTNVQNKLAASSDLDCPWRPSDLEQRLGRSIRQGNENPEVDIYRFVTEETFDAYLYQLVEGKQKFASQIMTSKSPVRSCEDIDETALSYAEIKMLATGNPHIKEKMDLDIQVQKLRLLKSNFLSERYALEDKIIKFYPQD
;
A
#
# COMPACT_ATOMS: atom_id res chain seq x y z
N ARG A 1 -23.73 4.24 -24.75
CA ARG A 1 -24.63 3.26 -24.09
C ARG A 1 -24.06 1.88 -24.36
N GLY A 2 -23.97 0.99 -23.35
CA GLY A 2 -23.40 -0.36 -23.50
C GLY A 2 -21.93 -0.48 -23.06
N THR A 3 -21.42 0.45 -22.26
CA THR A 3 -20.10 0.33 -21.66
C THR A 3 -20.13 -0.65 -20.48
N VAL A 4 -19.19 -1.60 -20.48
CA VAL A 4 -18.99 -2.56 -19.40
C VAL A 4 -17.58 -2.37 -18.84
N PHE A 5 -17.47 -2.24 -17.53
CA PHE A 5 -16.18 -2.23 -16.82
C PHE A 5 -16.00 -3.59 -16.15
N ALA A 6 -14.88 -4.25 -16.42
CA ALA A 6 -14.48 -5.48 -15.75
C ALA A 6 -13.19 -5.23 -14.98
N THR A 7 -13.23 -5.42 -13.67
CA THR A 7 -12.05 -5.22 -12.79
C THR A 7 -12.11 -6.16 -11.60
N GLY A 8 -10.95 -6.65 -11.16
CA GLY A 8 -10.81 -7.38 -9.90
C GLY A 8 -10.68 -6.46 -8.68
N THR A 9 -10.41 -5.17 -8.88
CA THR A 9 -10.15 -4.19 -7.83
C THR A 9 -10.89 -2.88 -8.12
N PRO A 10 -12.22 -2.83 -7.93
CA PRO A 10 -13.02 -1.64 -8.23
C PRO A 10 -12.68 -0.46 -7.31
N ILE A 11 -12.17 -0.75 -6.11
CA ILE A 11 -11.60 0.22 -5.17
C ILE A 11 -10.13 -0.10 -5.02
N SER A 12 -9.28 0.75 -5.56
CA SER A 12 -7.82 0.55 -5.55
C SER A 12 -7.17 1.12 -4.28
N ASN A 13 -7.60 2.31 -3.87
CA ASN A 13 -7.01 3.03 -2.75
C ASN A 13 -8.05 3.73 -1.85
N SER A 14 -9.05 4.38 -2.43
CA SER A 14 -10.06 5.16 -1.70
C SER A 14 -11.47 4.89 -2.22
N MET A 15 -12.45 4.94 -1.32
CA MET A 15 -13.87 4.83 -1.65
C MET A 15 -14.38 5.93 -2.61
N VAL A 16 -13.67 7.04 -2.71
CA VAL A 16 -13.96 8.12 -3.66
C VAL A 16 -13.95 7.63 -5.12
N GLU A 17 -13.18 6.59 -5.39
CA GLU A 17 -13.12 5.96 -6.72
C GLU A 17 -14.48 5.42 -7.17
N LEU A 18 -15.35 5.00 -6.24
CA LEU A 18 -16.71 4.59 -6.55
C LEU A 18 -17.55 5.70 -7.17
N TYR A 19 -17.38 6.96 -6.75
CA TYR A 19 -18.09 8.08 -7.37
C TYR A 19 -17.79 8.16 -8.86
N THR A 20 -16.52 8.02 -9.23
CA THR A 20 -16.10 8.04 -10.63
C THR A 20 -16.78 6.91 -11.43
N ILE A 21 -16.79 5.70 -10.88
CA ILE A 21 -17.46 4.55 -11.52
C ILE A 21 -18.97 4.78 -11.64
N GLN A 22 -19.62 5.26 -10.58
CA GLN A 22 -21.06 5.56 -10.57
C GLN A 22 -21.41 6.64 -11.60
N ARG A 23 -20.57 7.64 -11.80
CA ARG A 23 -20.79 8.65 -12.85
C ARG A 23 -20.89 8.06 -14.25
N TYR A 24 -20.11 7.03 -14.54
CA TYR A 24 -20.16 6.36 -15.83
C TYR A 24 -21.33 5.37 -15.93
N LEU A 25 -21.64 4.63 -14.88
CA LEU A 25 -22.56 3.50 -14.93
C LEU A 25 -23.99 3.89 -14.55
N GLN A 26 -24.19 4.84 -13.63
CA GLN A 26 -25.51 5.16 -13.05
C GLN A 26 -25.76 6.67 -12.88
N TYR A 27 -25.31 7.48 -13.85
CA TYR A 27 -25.46 8.93 -13.78
C TYR A 27 -26.90 9.38 -13.56
N ASN A 28 -27.87 8.73 -14.21
CA ASN A 28 -29.30 9.06 -14.05
C ASN A 28 -29.80 8.81 -12.61
N THR A 29 -29.33 7.73 -11.97
CA THR A 29 -29.63 7.45 -10.55
C THR A 29 -29.01 8.51 -9.65
N LEU A 30 -27.78 8.96 -9.93
CA LEU A 30 -27.16 10.07 -9.20
C LEU A 30 -27.97 11.36 -9.34
N VAL A 31 -28.41 11.69 -10.55
CA VAL A 31 -29.26 12.89 -10.79
C VAL A 31 -30.58 12.80 -10.04
N LYS A 32 -31.26 11.63 -10.10
CA LYS A 32 -32.53 11.40 -9.40
C LYS A 32 -32.42 11.59 -7.89
N ASN A 33 -31.25 11.29 -7.32
CA ASN A 33 -30.99 11.44 -5.88
C ASN A 33 -30.25 12.75 -5.53
N ASN A 34 -30.08 13.68 -6.47
CA ASN A 34 -29.30 14.92 -6.33
C ASN A 34 -27.83 14.71 -5.92
N LEU A 35 -27.22 13.59 -6.35
CA LEU A 35 -25.85 13.17 -6.07
C LEU A 35 -24.93 13.29 -7.29
N GLN A 36 -25.32 13.97 -8.36
CA GLN A 36 -24.55 14.08 -9.60
C GLN A 36 -23.31 14.96 -9.46
N HIS A 37 -23.28 15.84 -8.47
CA HIS A 37 -22.11 16.64 -8.13
C HIS A 37 -21.29 15.97 -7.03
N PHE A 38 -19.97 16.01 -7.16
CA PHE A 38 -19.08 15.36 -6.20
C PHE A 38 -19.32 15.84 -4.77
N ASP A 39 -19.50 17.14 -4.56
CA ASP A 39 -19.71 17.70 -3.23
C ASP A 39 -21.00 17.19 -2.56
N ALA A 40 -22.07 17.02 -3.34
CA ALA A 40 -23.32 16.46 -2.84
C ALA A 40 -23.18 14.98 -2.49
N TRP A 41 -22.53 14.19 -3.36
CA TRP A 41 -22.21 12.79 -3.09
C TRP A 41 -21.31 12.66 -1.87
N ALA A 42 -20.27 13.49 -1.82
CA ALA A 42 -19.28 13.52 -0.76
C ALA A 42 -19.90 13.86 0.60
N SER A 43 -20.79 14.84 0.67
CA SER A 43 -21.48 15.21 1.91
C SER A 43 -22.49 14.17 2.39
N THR A 44 -23.03 13.34 1.46
CA THR A 44 -23.98 12.28 1.80
C THR A 44 -23.29 11.02 2.30
N PHE A 45 -22.15 10.68 1.73
CA PHE A 45 -21.48 9.41 2.01
C PHE A 45 -20.14 9.56 2.73
N GLY A 46 -19.68 10.78 2.97
CA GLY A 46 -18.39 10.99 3.61
C GLY A 46 -18.33 12.20 4.52
N GLU A 47 -17.46 12.12 5.49
CA GLU A 47 -17.00 13.26 6.28
C GLU A 47 -15.69 13.76 5.70
N THR A 48 -15.69 15.03 5.30
CA THR A 48 -14.45 15.69 4.89
C THR A 48 -13.84 16.39 6.10
N ILE A 49 -12.59 16.06 6.40
CA ILE A 49 -11.81 16.81 7.37
C ILE A 49 -10.85 17.72 6.61
N THR A 50 -10.94 19.01 6.91
CA THR A 50 -9.92 19.96 6.48
C THR A 50 -8.83 19.97 7.55
N ALA A 51 -7.77 19.24 7.32
CA ALA A 51 -6.58 19.28 8.15
C ALA A 51 -5.62 20.34 7.62
N VAL A 52 -5.08 21.12 8.52
CA VAL A 52 -3.94 21.99 8.21
C VAL A 52 -2.72 21.08 8.19
N GLU A 53 -2.27 20.72 6.98
CA GLU A 53 -1.11 19.88 6.77
C GLU A 53 0.09 20.73 6.37
N LEU A 54 1.28 20.31 6.78
CA LEU A 54 2.49 20.82 6.17
C LEU A 54 2.44 20.52 4.66
N THR A 55 2.75 21.50 3.85
CA THR A 55 2.90 21.24 2.40
C THR A 55 3.98 20.18 2.18
N PRO A 56 3.90 19.35 1.13
CA PRO A 56 4.94 18.37 0.83
C PRO A 56 6.33 19.02 0.68
N GLU A 57 6.33 20.31 0.35
CA GLU A 57 7.53 21.12 0.24
C GLU A 57 8.02 21.67 1.60
N GLY A 58 7.25 21.51 2.74
CA GLY A 58 7.58 21.95 4.11
C GLY A 58 7.63 23.47 4.30
N SER A 59 7.36 24.26 3.26
CA SER A 59 7.49 25.72 3.28
C SER A 59 6.25 26.44 3.84
N GLY A 60 5.24 25.70 4.34
CA GLY A 60 4.03 26.30 4.86
C GLY A 60 2.96 25.28 5.23
N TYR A 61 1.87 25.78 5.79
CA TYR A 61 0.68 24.98 6.07
C TYR A 61 -0.34 25.18 4.95
N ARG A 62 -0.86 24.10 4.41
CA ARG A 62 -2.03 24.14 3.52
C ARG A 62 -3.22 23.49 4.18
N ALA A 63 -4.39 24.05 4.00
CA ALA A 63 -5.63 23.37 4.30
C ALA A 63 -5.87 22.32 3.22
N LYS A 64 -5.73 21.05 3.55
CA LYS A 64 -6.09 19.94 2.67
C LYS A 64 -7.36 19.32 3.18
N THR A 65 -8.42 19.41 2.38
CA THR A 65 -9.68 18.71 2.62
C THR A 65 -9.56 17.33 2.03
N ARG A 66 -9.74 16.31 2.89
CA ARG A 66 -9.77 14.91 2.47
C ARG A 66 -10.94 14.21 3.15
N PHE A 67 -11.35 13.08 2.56
CA PHE A 67 -12.26 12.19 3.21
C PHE A 67 -11.56 11.53 4.40
N ALA A 68 -12.16 11.64 5.57
CA ALA A 68 -11.66 10.98 6.77
C ALA A 68 -12.51 9.77 7.12
N ARG A 69 -13.80 9.83 6.83
CA ARG A 69 -14.74 8.75 7.12
C ARG A 69 -15.78 8.65 6.02
N PHE A 70 -16.25 7.43 5.80
CA PHE A 70 -17.43 7.16 4.99
C PHE A 70 -18.59 6.78 5.87
N TYR A 71 -19.78 7.28 5.50
CA TYR A 71 -21.07 6.99 6.16
C TYR A 71 -22.05 6.42 5.15
N ASN A 72 -23.19 5.95 5.63
CA ASN A 72 -24.27 5.45 4.81
C ASN A 72 -23.79 4.41 3.78
N LEU A 73 -22.82 3.60 4.20
CA LEU A 73 -22.21 2.57 3.33
C LEU A 73 -23.23 1.56 2.80
N PRO A 74 -24.22 1.07 3.60
CA PRO A 74 -25.26 0.18 3.08
C PRO A 74 -26.06 0.81 1.94
N GLU A 75 -26.40 2.07 2.04
CA GLU A 75 -27.15 2.82 1.02
C GLU A 75 -26.32 3.04 -0.24
N LEU A 76 -25.03 3.41 -0.07
CA LEU A 76 -24.08 3.53 -1.17
C LEU A 76 -23.91 2.21 -1.92
N MET A 77 -23.75 1.11 -1.20
CA MET A 77 -23.58 -0.21 -1.79
C MET A 77 -24.86 -0.76 -2.41
N ALA A 78 -26.01 -0.48 -1.82
CA ALA A 78 -27.31 -0.84 -2.44
C ALA A 78 -27.45 -0.15 -3.79
N MET A 79 -27.17 1.14 -3.87
CA MET A 79 -27.21 1.91 -5.11
C MET A 79 -26.16 1.38 -6.12
N PHE A 80 -24.94 1.08 -5.69
CA PHE A 80 -23.90 0.56 -6.58
C PHE A 80 -24.24 -0.83 -7.16
N LYS A 81 -24.86 -1.70 -6.37
CA LYS A 81 -25.30 -3.04 -6.80
C LYS A 81 -26.39 -3.05 -7.87
N GLU A 82 -27.11 -1.94 -8.07
CA GLU A 82 -28.06 -1.84 -9.20
C GLU A 82 -27.36 -1.94 -10.56
N VAL A 83 -26.09 -1.59 -10.65
CA VAL A 83 -25.29 -1.52 -11.89
C VAL A 83 -24.03 -2.39 -11.88
N ALA A 84 -23.76 -3.08 -10.77
CA ALA A 84 -22.56 -3.89 -10.58
C ALA A 84 -22.93 -5.33 -10.20
N ASP A 85 -22.41 -6.30 -10.97
CA ASP A 85 -22.40 -7.71 -10.57
C ASP A 85 -21.07 -8.01 -9.84
N ILE A 86 -21.16 -8.24 -8.53
CA ILE A 86 -19.99 -8.43 -7.66
C ILE A 86 -19.87 -9.91 -7.32
N LYS A 87 -18.79 -10.53 -7.76
CA LYS A 87 -18.43 -11.91 -7.45
C LYS A 87 -17.09 -11.95 -6.74
N THR A 88 -17.08 -12.48 -5.55
CA THR A 88 -15.84 -12.72 -4.78
C THR A 88 -15.31 -14.13 -5.04
N ALA A 89 -14.03 -14.37 -4.73
CA ALA A 89 -13.40 -15.67 -4.99
C ALA A 89 -14.11 -16.83 -4.28
N ASP A 90 -14.69 -16.58 -3.12
CA ASP A 90 -15.46 -17.57 -2.34
C ASP A 90 -16.86 -17.89 -2.96
N MET A 91 -17.35 -17.06 -3.88
CA MET A 91 -18.58 -17.28 -4.64
C MET A 91 -18.34 -17.99 -5.98
N LEU A 92 -17.07 -18.14 -6.36
CA LEU A 92 -16.66 -18.72 -7.62
C LEU A 92 -15.91 -20.02 -7.36
N ASP A 93 -16.41 -21.13 -7.91
CA ASP A 93 -15.70 -22.41 -7.88
C ASP A 93 -14.69 -22.48 -9.03
N LEU A 94 -13.58 -21.74 -8.86
CA LEU A 94 -12.54 -21.66 -9.88
C LEU A 94 -11.48 -22.74 -9.66
N PRO A 95 -11.02 -23.45 -10.70
CA PRO A 95 -9.94 -24.42 -10.60
C PRO A 95 -8.58 -23.68 -10.47
N VAL A 96 -8.35 -23.10 -9.30
CA VAL A 96 -7.11 -22.42 -8.94
C VAL A 96 -6.38 -23.13 -7.81
N PRO A 97 -5.05 -23.04 -7.74
CA PRO A 97 -4.30 -23.63 -6.62
C PRO A 97 -4.67 -22.97 -5.29
N LYS A 98 -4.51 -23.70 -4.21
CA LYS A 98 -4.65 -23.17 -2.87
C LYS A 98 -3.43 -22.31 -2.51
N ALA A 99 -3.64 -21.11 -1.99
CA ALA A 99 -2.59 -20.28 -1.44
C ALA A 99 -2.19 -20.74 -0.03
N ILE A 100 -0.90 -20.97 0.18
CA ILE A 100 -0.33 -21.26 1.51
C ILE A 100 0.54 -20.07 1.92
N PHE A 101 0.08 -19.31 2.90
CA PHE A 101 0.78 -18.10 3.33
C PHE A 101 1.86 -18.40 4.38
N HIS A 102 3.04 -17.85 4.16
CA HIS A 102 4.18 -17.89 5.05
C HIS A 102 4.63 -16.46 5.36
N ASN A 103 4.34 -15.99 6.57
CA ASN A 103 4.81 -14.69 7.04
C ASN A 103 6.14 -14.90 7.77
N ILE A 104 7.22 -14.47 7.16
CA ILE A 104 8.58 -14.60 7.68
C ILE A 104 8.98 -13.27 8.31
N SER A 105 9.05 -13.26 9.62
CA SER A 105 9.44 -12.10 10.41
C SER A 105 10.90 -12.21 10.84
N VAL A 106 11.66 -11.15 10.64
CA VAL A 106 13.08 -11.06 11.04
C VAL A 106 13.29 -9.85 11.95
N LYS A 107 14.27 -9.96 12.86
CA LYS A 107 14.63 -8.85 13.72
C LYS A 107 15.50 -7.83 12.97
N PRO A 108 15.34 -6.53 13.25
CA PRO A 108 16.20 -5.51 12.67
C PRO A 108 17.63 -5.62 13.20
N SER A 109 18.62 -5.23 12.39
CA SER A 109 19.99 -5.03 12.84
C SER A 109 20.09 -3.83 13.80
N GLU A 110 21.19 -3.72 14.56
CA GLU A 110 21.42 -2.54 15.41
C GLU A 110 21.53 -1.26 14.57
N HIS A 111 22.10 -1.34 13.36
CA HIS A 111 22.13 -0.21 12.42
C HIS A 111 20.71 0.19 11.98
N GLN A 112 19.85 -0.76 11.68
CA GLN A 112 18.46 -0.44 11.32
C GLN A 112 17.71 0.23 12.47
N LYS A 113 17.87 -0.24 13.70
CA LYS A 113 17.26 0.39 14.90
C LYS A 113 17.73 1.83 15.08
N GLN A 114 19.03 2.06 14.99
CA GLN A 114 19.60 3.41 15.08
C GLN A 114 19.06 4.32 13.99
N MET A 115 19.05 3.86 12.75
CA MET A 115 18.56 4.66 11.61
C MET A 115 17.05 4.95 11.69
N VAL A 116 16.23 4.06 12.26
CA VAL A 116 14.82 4.35 12.55
C VAL A 116 14.70 5.51 13.55
N ALA A 117 15.53 5.54 14.57
CA ALA A 117 15.58 6.67 15.51
C ALA A 117 15.98 7.98 14.82
N GLU A 118 17.00 7.95 13.95
CA GLU A 118 17.43 9.11 13.15
C GLU A 118 16.31 9.62 12.22
N LEU A 119 15.50 8.72 11.64
CA LEU A 119 14.33 9.11 10.84
C LEU A 119 13.28 9.86 11.69
N ALA A 120 13.11 9.47 12.96
CA ALA A 120 12.19 10.17 13.87
C ALA A 120 12.72 11.58 14.23
N GLU A 121 14.04 11.75 14.42
CA GLU A 121 14.64 13.07 14.62
C GLU A 121 14.49 13.96 13.38
N ARG A 122 14.67 13.40 12.18
CA ARG A 122 14.44 14.09 10.90
C ARG A 122 12.98 14.56 10.80
N ALA A 123 12.05 13.68 11.12
CA ALA A 123 10.61 13.98 11.12
C ALA A 123 10.26 15.11 12.12
N GLU A 124 10.91 15.14 13.28
CA GLU A 124 10.74 16.22 14.26
C GLU A 124 11.25 17.57 13.74
N LYS A 125 12.42 17.59 13.09
CA LYS A 125 12.97 18.80 12.46
C LYS A 125 12.07 19.34 11.35
N VAL A 126 11.53 18.45 10.50
CA VAL A 126 10.55 18.83 9.47
C VAL A 126 9.28 19.40 10.08
N ARG A 127 8.74 18.75 11.13
CA ARG A 127 7.54 19.22 11.84
C ARG A 127 7.73 20.61 12.44
N ASN A 128 8.91 20.88 13.00
CA ASN A 128 9.21 22.15 13.63
C ASN A 128 9.65 23.26 12.64
N GLY A 129 9.62 22.97 11.34
CA GLY A 129 10.03 23.93 10.30
C GLY A 129 11.53 24.28 10.32
N MET A 130 12.37 23.40 10.91
CA MET A 130 13.80 23.63 11.02
C MET A 130 14.58 23.25 9.76
N VAL A 131 13.94 22.60 8.79
CA VAL A 131 14.56 22.14 7.55
C VAL A 131 13.67 22.52 6.39
N ASP A 132 14.29 23.02 5.31
CA ASP A 132 13.59 23.31 4.07
C ASP A 132 13.05 22.01 3.44
N ALA A 133 11.83 22.05 2.94
CA ALA A 133 11.17 20.87 2.40
C ALA A 133 11.79 20.32 1.11
N SER A 134 12.54 21.16 0.38
CA SER A 134 13.33 20.70 -0.75
C SER A 134 14.51 19.82 -0.30
N VAL A 135 14.98 20.03 0.93
CA VAL A 135 16.06 19.25 1.55
C VAL A 135 15.52 17.98 2.17
N ASP A 136 14.47 18.07 3.02
CA ASP A 136 13.84 16.93 3.67
C ASP A 136 12.33 17.16 3.92
N ASN A 137 11.56 16.06 3.83
CA ASN A 137 10.11 16.10 4.02
C ASN A 137 9.57 14.73 4.44
N MET A 138 8.33 14.68 4.91
CA MET A 138 7.72 13.44 5.41
C MET A 138 7.65 12.33 4.36
N LEU A 139 7.46 12.67 3.07
CA LEU A 139 7.45 11.68 1.98
C LEU A 139 8.84 11.05 1.79
N LYS A 140 9.90 11.86 1.80
CA LYS A 140 11.28 11.40 1.68
C LYS A 140 11.66 10.52 2.87
N ILE A 141 11.34 10.95 4.09
CA ILE A 141 11.58 10.20 5.33
C ILE A 141 10.86 8.85 5.28
N THR A 142 9.60 8.83 4.86
CA THR A 142 8.82 7.59 4.72
C THR A 142 9.44 6.65 3.68
N ASN A 143 9.88 7.19 2.56
CA ASN A 143 10.53 6.39 1.51
C ASN A 143 11.88 5.83 1.99
N ASP A 144 12.66 6.62 2.71
CA ASP A 144 13.92 6.17 3.32
C ASP A 144 13.65 5.07 4.37
N GLY A 145 12.61 5.23 5.19
CA GLY A 145 12.20 4.21 6.16
C GLY A 145 11.79 2.88 5.52
N ARG A 146 11.09 2.93 4.38
CA ARG A 146 10.76 1.73 3.59
C ARG A 146 12.00 1.06 3.01
N LYS A 147 12.95 1.83 2.47
CA LYS A 147 14.22 1.31 1.98
C LYS A 147 15.04 0.69 3.10
N LEU A 148 15.10 1.36 4.26
CA LEU A 148 15.77 0.86 5.45
C LEU A 148 15.20 -0.48 5.93
N ALA A 149 13.88 -0.60 5.93
CA ALA A 149 13.18 -1.84 6.29
C ALA A 149 13.46 -2.96 5.28
N LEU A 150 13.69 -2.62 4.02
CA LEU A 150 14.05 -3.57 2.97
C LEU A 150 15.49 -4.06 3.14
N ASP A 151 16.47 -3.15 3.15
CA ASP A 151 17.89 -3.43 3.39
C ASP A 151 18.62 -2.14 3.79
N GLN A 152 19.42 -2.22 4.86
CA GLN A 152 20.19 -1.07 5.38
C GLN A 152 21.14 -0.47 4.33
N ARG A 153 21.66 -1.28 3.40
CA ARG A 153 22.59 -0.87 2.34
C ARG A 153 21.93 0.03 1.29
N LEU A 154 20.59 0.08 1.22
CA LEU A 154 19.85 1.03 0.36
C LEU A 154 19.90 2.47 0.87
N ILE A 155 20.21 2.65 2.15
CA ILE A 155 20.39 3.97 2.79
C ILE A 155 21.87 4.29 2.91
N ASN A 156 22.67 3.34 3.37
CA ASN A 156 24.12 3.50 3.48
C ASN A 156 24.85 2.29 2.87
N PRO A 157 25.32 2.41 1.61
CA PRO A 157 26.00 1.31 0.91
C PRO A 157 27.29 0.81 1.57
N MET A 158 27.85 1.58 2.52
CA MET A 158 29.06 1.18 3.27
C MET A 158 28.77 0.19 4.39
N LEU A 159 27.51 -0.02 4.74
CA LEU A 159 27.13 -1.00 5.76
C LEU A 159 27.31 -2.43 5.23
N PRO A 160 27.69 -3.38 6.11
CA PRO A 160 27.81 -4.77 5.72
C PRO A 160 26.44 -5.42 5.41
N ASP A 161 26.48 -6.53 4.71
CA ASP A 161 25.34 -7.43 4.64
C ASP A 161 24.98 -7.95 6.04
N PHE A 162 23.72 -7.89 6.40
CA PHE A 162 23.24 -8.41 7.68
C PHE A 162 22.68 -9.83 7.48
N GLU A 163 23.33 -10.83 8.05
CA GLU A 163 22.97 -12.24 7.88
C GLU A 163 21.51 -12.52 8.26
N GLY A 164 21.02 -11.91 9.34
CA GLY A 164 19.62 -12.03 9.80
C GLY A 164 18.62 -11.17 9.01
N SER A 165 18.98 -10.61 7.86
CA SER A 165 18.09 -9.76 7.08
C SER A 165 16.97 -10.53 6.40
N LYS A 166 15.85 -9.85 6.14
CA LYS A 166 14.76 -10.44 5.36
C LYS A 166 15.18 -10.79 3.93
N LEU A 167 16.19 -10.10 3.38
CA LEU A 167 16.74 -10.41 2.08
C LEU A 167 17.41 -11.80 2.10
N ASN A 168 18.23 -12.09 3.11
CA ASN A 168 18.86 -13.40 3.26
C ASN A 168 17.81 -14.51 3.53
N ALA A 169 16.82 -14.24 4.38
CA ALA A 169 15.70 -15.16 4.60
C ALA A 169 14.91 -15.44 3.29
N CYS A 170 14.77 -14.43 2.43
CA CYS A 170 14.15 -14.61 1.11
C CYS A 170 15.01 -15.50 0.20
N VAL A 171 16.31 -15.29 0.16
CA VAL A 171 17.25 -16.14 -0.59
C VAL A 171 17.18 -17.58 -0.12
N ASP A 172 17.10 -17.81 1.21
CA ASP A 172 16.97 -19.16 1.79
C ASP A 172 15.67 -19.84 1.32
N ALA A 173 14.55 -19.15 1.42
CA ALA A 173 13.26 -19.69 0.99
C ALA A 173 13.21 -19.96 -0.51
N MET A 174 13.76 -19.05 -1.32
CA MET A 174 13.80 -19.20 -2.77
C MET A 174 14.71 -20.35 -3.21
N PHE A 175 15.86 -20.53 -2.55
CA PHE A 175 16.78 -21.62 -2.84
C PHE A 175 16.18 -22.98 -2.46
N ASP A 176 15.62 -23.10 -1.25
CA ASP A 176 14.95 -24.34 -0.79
C ASP A 176 13.84 -24.76 -1.76
N LYS A 177 13.02 -23.79 -2.20
CA LYS A 177 11.95 -24.07 -3.15
C LYS A 177 12.46 -24.43 -4.54
N TRP A 178 13.56 -23.79 -4.97
CA TRP A 178 14.21 -24.12 -6.23
C TRP A 178 14.78 -25.56 -6.19
N GLU A 179 15.46 -25.93 -5.12
CA GLU A 179 16.05 -27.26 -4.97
C GLU A 179 14.97 -28.36 -4.93
N LYS A 180 13.96 -28.21 -4.08
CA LYS A 180 12.83 -29.14 -3.98
C LYS A 180 12.02 -29.26 -5.26
N GLY A 181 11.96 -28.22 -6.04
CA GLY A 181 11.25 -28.18 -7.32
C GLY A 181 12.08 -28.59 -8.55
N LYS A 182 13.29 -29.12 -8.38
CA LYS A 182 14.25 -29.34 -9.47
C LYS A 182 13.74 -30.33 -10.54
N GLU A 183 13.23 -31.45 -10.12
CA GLU A 183 12.77 -32.52 -11.04
C GLU A 183 11.60 -32.07 -11.92
N LYS A 184 10.64 -31.36 -11.35
CA LYS A 184 9.45 -30.83 -12.05
C LYS A 184 9.71 -29.48 -12.71
N ARG A 185 10.92 -28.92 -12.54
CA ARG A 185 11.30 -27.56 -13.01
C ARG A 185 10.28 -26.51 -12.55
N LEU A 186 9.91 -26.56 -11.28
CA LEU A 186 8.95 -25.64 -10.68
C LEU A 186 9.51 -24.20 -10.72
N THR A 187 8.61 -23.25 -10.88
CA THR A 187 8.95 -21.85 -11.05
C THR A 187 8.51 -21.00 -9.84
N GLN A 188 9.14 -19.84 -9.69
CA GLN A 188 8.88 -18.89 -8.63
C GLN A 188 8.78 -17.47 -9.17
N LEU A 189 7.89 -16.66 -8.59
CA LEU A 189 7.84 -15.22 -8.78
C LEU A 189 8.45 -14.51 -7.57
N PHE A 190 9.10 -13.39 -7.84
CA PHE A 190 9.62 -12.50 -6.81
C PHE A 190 9.17 -11.08 -7.10
N PHE A 191 8.64 -10.39 -6.10
CA PHE A 191 8.18 -9.02 -6.19
C PHE A 191 8.96 -8.10 -5.25
N CYS A 192 9.50 -7.01 -5.81
CA CYS A 192 10.07 -5.89 -5.07
C CYS A 192 9.98 -4.61 -5.90
N ASP A 193 9.38 -3.56 -5.34
CA ASP A 193 9.15 -2.29 -6.02
C ASP A 193 10.20 -1.23 -5.66
N LEU A 194 10.84 -1.34 -4.50
CA LEU A 194 11.70 -0.29 -3.95
C LEU A 194 13.11 -0.25 -4.52
N SER A 195 13.64 -1.35 -5.02
CA SER A 195 15.03 -1.46 -5.49
C SER A 195 15.10 -2.12 -6.85
N THR A 196 14.36 -1.56 -7.82
CA THR A 196 14.39 -2.07 -9.20
C THR A 196 15.78 -1.84 -9.84
N PRO A 197 16.25 -2.77 -10.69
CA PRO A 197 17.57 -2.67 -11.33
C PRO A 197 17.72 -1.38 -12.15
N LYS A 198 18.81 -0.65 -11.94
CA LYS A 198 19.10 0.62 -12.65
C LYS A 198 20.35 0.60 -13.50
N ASN A 199 21.21 -0.40 -13.34
CA ASN A 199 22.52 -0.52 -14.00
C ASN A 199 23.43 0.71 -13.76
N ASP A 200 23.30 1.36 -12.60
CA ASP A 200 24.04 2.57 -12.23
C ASP A 200 25.27 2.27 -11.31
N GLY A 201 25.57 1.00 -11.09
CA GLY A 201 26.66 0.55 -10.21
C GLY A 201 26.36 0.62 -8.72
N ASN A 202 25.19 1.12 -8.34
CA ASN A 202 24.77 1.17 -6.95
C ASN A 202 24.23 -0.20 -6.47
N PHE A 203 24.16 -0.38 -5.15
CA PHE A 203 23.59 -1.57 -4.54
C PHE A 203 22.14 -1.77 -5.01
N SER A 204 21.86 -2.98 -5.51
CA SER A 204 20.51 -3.41 -5.92
C SER A 204 20.16 -4.71 -5.24
N VAL A 205 18.97 -4.76 -4.65
CA VAL A 205 18.42 -5.97 -4.03
C VAL A 205 18.29 -7.12 -5.05
N TYR A 206 17.91 -6.79 -6.27
CA TYR A 206 17.79 -7.79 -7.35
C TYR A 206 19.12 -8.46 -7.68
N ASP A 207 20.18 -7.66 -7.82
CA ASP A 207 21.51 -8.16 -8.15
C ASP A 207 22.12 -8.96 -6.99
N ASP A 208 21.90 -8.51 -5.77
CA ASP A 208 22.38 -9.20 -4.57
C ASP A 208 21.72 -10.57 -4.39
N ILE A 209 20.39 -10.65 -4.55
CA ILE A 209 19.64 -11.93 -4.49
C ILE A 209 20.13 -12.86 -5.61
N ARG A 210 20.24 -12.35 -6.85
CA ARG A 210 20.72 -13.13 -7.99
C ARG A 210 22.12 -13.68 -7.72
N LYS A 211 23.03 -12.86 -7.24
CA LYS A 211 24.40 -13.24 -6.88
C LYS A 211 24.40 -14.37 -5.83
N LYS A 212 23.67 -14.18 -4.73
CA LYS A 212 23.58 -15.17 -3.64
C LYS A 212 22.98 -16.49 -4.08
N LEU A 213 21.97 -16.48 -4.95
CA LEU A 213 21.38 -17.69 -5.52
C LEU A 213 22.37 -18.42 -6.42
N ILE A 214 23.13 -17.69 -7.26
CA ILE A 214 24.17 -18.28 -8.13
C ILE A 214 25.30 -18.88 -7.28
N GLU A 215 25.74 -18.20 -6.24
CA GLU A 215 26.76 -18.71 -5.30
C GLU A 215 26.32 -20.01 -4.60
N ARG A 216 25.02 -20.22 -4.45
CA ARG A 216 24.41 -21.48 -3.92
C ARG A 216 24.22 -22.55 -5.00
N GLY A 217 24.52 -22.28 -6.25
CA GLY A 217 24.46 -23.25 -7.34
C GLY A 217 23.23 -23.16 -8.24
N VAL A 218 22.42 -22.11 -8.15
CA VAL A 218 21.34 -21.86 -9.11
C VAL A 218 21.96 -21.35 -10.42
N PRO A 219 21.68 -21.99 -11.57
CA PRO A 219 22.20 -21.54 -12.86
C PRO A 219 21.73 -20.11 -13.19
N ALA A 220 22.64 -19.25 -13.65
CA ALA A 220 22.35 -17.86 -13.94
C ALA A 220 21.24 -17.67 -15.02
N GLU A 221 21.16 -18.62 -15.96
CA GLU A 221 20.14 -18.65 -17.02
C GLU A 221 18.73 -18.94 -16.48
N GLU A 222 18.61 -19.60 -15.33
CA GLU A 222 17.33 -19.89 -14.68
C GLU A 222 16.76 -18.69 -13.89
N ILE A 223 17.57 -17.61 -13.69
CA ILE A 223 17.16 -16.38 -12.99
C ILE A 223 17.06 -15.24 -14.00
N LYS A 224 15.89 -14.61 -14.10
CA LYS A 224 15.67 -13.47 -15.00
C LYS A 224 14.91 -12.35 -14.34
N PHE A 225 15.25 -11.12 -14.72
CA PHE A 225 14.50 -9.92 -14.36
C PHE A 225 13.55 -9.55 -15.49
N ILE A 226 12.29 -9.25 -15.15
CA ILE A 226 11.32 -8.74 -16.14
C ILE A 226 11.82 -7.45 -16.80
N HIS A 227 12.67 -6.69 -16.10
CA HIS A 227 13.27 -5.45 -16.59
C HIS A 227 14.23 -5.65 -17.76
N GLU A 228 14.75 -6.85 -17.96
CA GLU A 228 15.61 -7.23 -19.10
C GLU A 228 14.79 -7.37 -20.40
N ALA A 229 13.47 -7.51 -20.30
CA ALA A 229 12.54 -7.65 -21.42
C ALA A 229 11.85 -6.30 -21.69
N ASP A 230 12.50 -5.45 -22.47
CA ASP A 230 12.09 -4.06 -22.78
C ASP A 230 11.00 -3.96 -23.86
N THR A 231 10.79 -5.03 -24.65
CA THR A 231 9.76 -5.10 -25.69
C THR A 231 8.71 -6.17 -25.39
N GLU A 232 7.50 -6.03 -25.94
CA GLU A 232 6.45 -7.04 -25.78
C GLU A 232 6.86 -8.40 -26.35
N ALA A 233 7.62 -8.42 -27.45
CA ALA A 233 8.14 -9.67 -28.02
C ALA A 233 9.10 -10.38 -27.06
N LYS A 234 10.04 -9.66 -26.45
CA LYS A 234 10.96 -10.21 -25.44
C LYS A 234 10.22 -10.69 -24.20
N LYS A 235 9.19 -9.95 -23.75
CA LYS A 235 8.35 -10.40 -22.63
C LYS A 235 7.62 -11.70 -22.94
N LEU A 236 7.01 -11.81 -24.11
CA LEU A 236 6.33 -13.04 -24.53
C LEU A 236 7.28 -14.23 -24.60
N GLU A 237 8.50 -14.02 -25.10
CA GLU A 237 9.53 -15.05 -25.12
C GLU A 237 9.97 -15.45 -23.70
N LEU A 238 10.22 -14.48 -22.84
CA LEU A 238 10.55 -14.71 -21.42
C LEU A 238 9.44 -15.52 -20.73
N PHE A 239 8.18 -15.14 -20.92
CA PHE A 239 7.04 -15.87 -20.33
C PHE A 239 6.92 -17.31 -20.86
N LYS A 240 7.26 -17.57 -22.14
CA LYS A 240 7.35 -18.93 -22.68
C LYS A 240 8.42 -19.74 -21.95
N LYS A 241 9.62 -19.17 -21.73
CA LYS A 241 10.69 -19.81 -20.99
C LYS A 241 10.30 -20.13 -19.54
N VAL A 242 9.60 -19.20 -18.86
CA VAL A 242 9.10 -19.44 -17.50
C VAL A 242 8.08 -20.58 -17.48
N ARG A 243 7.10 -20.59 -18.39
CA ARG A 243 6.10 -21.67 -18.46
C ARG A 243 6.69 -23.05 -18.69
N ARG A 244 7.78 -23.15 -19.47
CA ARG A 244 8.51 -24.41 -19.68
C ARG A 244 9.36 -24.81 -18.49
N GLY A 245 9.70 -23.85 -17.61
CA GLY A 245 10.64 -24.02 -16.53
C GLY A 245 12.10 -23.84 -16.95
N ASP A 246 12.38 -23.25 -18.14
CA ASP A 246 13.74 -22.89 -18.55
C ASP A 246 14.26 -21.72 -17.70
N VAL A 247 13.37 -20.78 -17.34
CA VAL A 247 13.58 -19.77 -16.33
C VAL A 247 12.74 -20.16 -15.13
N ARG A 248 13.38 -20.44 -14.01
CA ARG A 248 12.71 -20.94 -12.80
C ARG A 248 12.47 -19.85 -11.77
N ILE A 249 13.18 -18.74 -11.84
CA ILE A 249 13.02 -17.59 -10.95
C ILE A 249 12.83 -16.35 -11.81
N LEU A 250 11.62 -15.78 -11.79
CA LEU A 250 11.30 -14.53 -12.45
C LEU A 250 11.14 -13.43 -11.39
N MET A 251 11.98 -12.41 -11.47
CA MET A 251 12.00 -11.28 -10.53
C MET A 251 11.49 -10.01 -11.20
N GLY A 252 10.64 -9.26 -10.50
CA GLY A 252 10.12 -8.01 -11.06
C GLY A 252 9.34 -7.15 -10.08
N SER A 253 9.03 -5.93 -10.52
CA SER A 253 8.15 -5.03 -9.80
C SER A 253 6.68 -5.32 -10.08
N THR A 254 5.80 -4.92 -9.16
CA THR A 254 4.34 -5.03 -9.34
C THR A 254 3.89 -4.41 -10.65
N GLN A 255 4.41 -3.22 -10.98
CA GLN A 255 4.05 -2.52 -12.21
C GLN A 255 4.45 -3.30 -13.48
N LYS A 256 5.65 -3.87 -13.51
CA LYS A 256 6.16 -4.61 -14.68
C LYS A 256 5.52 -6.00 -14.85
N MET A 257 5.20 -6.67 -13.74
CA MET A 257 4.58 -7.99 -13.73
C MET A 257 3.06 -7.95 -13.49
N GLY A 258 2.50 -6.80 -13.15
CA GLY A 258 1.08 -6.65 -12.80
C GLY A 258 0.12 -6.85 -13.98
N ALA A 259 0.48 -6.45 -15.20
CA ALA A 259 -0.36 -6.59 -16.38
C ALA A 259 0.18 -7.64 -17.35
N GLY A 260 -0.70 -8.53 -17.84
CA GLY A 260 -0.37 -9.46 -18.93
C GLY A 260 0.56 -10.63 -18.60
N THR A 261 1.06 -10.74 -17.37
CA THR A 261 1.98 -11.83 -16.98
C THR A 261 1.20 -13.13 -16.79
N ASN A 262 1.38 -14.07 -17.73
CA ASN A 262 0.78 -15.40 -17.73
C ASN A 262 1.88 -16.45 -17.65
N VAL A 263 2.33 -16.80 -16.44
CA VAL A 263 3.45 -17.70 -16.18
C VAL A 263 3.14 -18.76 -15.12
N GLN A 264 1.86 -18.96 -14.82
CA GLN A 264 1.39 -19.75 -13.69
C GLN A 264 1.54 -21.27 -13.83
N ASN A 265 1.78 -21.81 -15.03
CA ASN A 265 1.71 -23.26 -15.26
C ASN A 265 2.49 -24.12 -14.23
N LYS A 266 3.74 -23.80 -14.00
CA LYS A 266 4.60 -24.51 -13.05
C LYS A 266 4.90 -23.71 -11.78
N LEU A 267 4.12 -22.66 -11.52
CA LEU A 267 4.37 -21.76 -10.41
C LEU A 267 4.08 -22.46 -9.07
N ALA A 268 5.11 -22.55 -8.24
CA ALA A 268 5.04 -23.20 -6.93
C ALA A 268 5.21 -22.22 -5.77
N ALA A 269 5.76 -21.03 -6.01
CA ALA A 269 5.93 -20.04 -4.97
C ALA A 269 5.95 -18.59 -5.50
N SER A 270 5.57 -17.67 -4.65
CA SER A 270 5.71 -16.23 -4.85
C SER A 270 6.26 -15.59 -3.59
N SER A 271 7.22 -14.67 -3.75
CA SER A 271 7.89 -13.96 -2.66
C SER A 271 7.63 -12.47 -2.75
N ASP A 272 6.99 -11.89 -1.74
CA ASP A 272 6.78 -10.45 -1.58
C ASP A 272 7.83 -9.91 -0.59
N LEU A 273 8.87 -9.25 -1.11
CA LEU A 273 9.98 -8.76 -0.29
C LEU A 273 9.71 -7.37 0.29
N ASP A 274 8.88 -6.57 -0.36
CA ASP A 274 8.45 -5.26 0.11
C ASP A 274 6.92 -5.14 0.15
N CYS A 275 6.42 -4.26 1.02
CA CYS A 275 5.00 -3.94 1.13
C CYS A 275 4.66 -2.80 0.15
N PRO A 276 3.73 -3.00 -0.78
CA PRO A 276 3.22 -1.92 -1.62
C PRO A 276 2.30 -0.99 -0.82
N TRP A 277 2.06 0.23 -1.34
CA TRP A 277 1.16 1.20 -0.70
C TRP A 277 -0.33 0.87 -0.85
N ARG A 278 -0.68 0.15 -1.90
CA ARG A 278 -2.07 -0.10 -2.28
C ARG A 278 -2.45 -1.54 -2.02
N PRO A 279 -3.59 -1.79 -1.39
CA PRO A 279 -4.13 -3.15 -1.26
C PRO A 279 -4.26 -3.86 -2.60
N SER A 280 -4.69 -3.12 -3.66
CA SER A 280 -4.82 -3.64 -5.02
C SER A 280 -3.53 -4.22 -5.59
N ASP A 281 -2.37 -3.69 -5.18
CA ASP A 281 -1.08 -4.19 -5.65
C ASP A 281 -0.77 -5.57 -5.05
N LEU A 282 -1.11 -5.79 -3.76
CA LEU A 282 -1.01 -7.13 -3.15
C LEU A 282 -1.97 -8.13 -3.80
N GLU A 283 -3.20 -7.69 -4.09
CA GLU A 283 -4.18 -8.53 -4.80
C GLU A 283 -3.72 -8.85 -6.21
N GLN A 284 -3.10 -7.91 -6.91
CA GLN A 284 -2.52 -8.14 -8.23
C GLN A 284 -1.36 -9.15 -8.17
N ARG A 285 -0.44 -9.05 -7.19
CA ARG A 285 0.64 -10.03 -6.98
C ARG A 285 0.05 -11.42 -6.74
N LEU A 286 -0.91 -11.53 -5.81
CA LEU A 286 -1.58 -12.77 -5.49
C LEU A 286 -2.31 -13.34 -6.70
N GLY A 287 -3.04 -12.53 -7.46
CA GLY A 287 -3.75 -12.93 -8.67
C GLY A 287 -2.86 -13.39 -9.83
N ARG A 288 -1.53 -13.14 -9.77
CA ARG A 288 -0.56 -13.77 -10.68
C ARG A 288 -0.14 -15.15 -10.23
N SER A 289 -0.18 -15.37 -8.93
CA SER A 289 0.25 -16.62 -8.30
C SER A 289 -0.89 -17.63 -8.21
N ILE A 290 -2.07 -17.21 -7.81
CA ILE A 290 -3.27 -18.04 -7.66
C ILE A 290 -4.16 -17.87 -8.88
N ARG A 291 -3.90 -18.69 -9.89
CA ARG A 291 -4.53 -18.54 -11.21
C ARG A 291 -4.83 -19.88 -11.86
N GLN A 292 -5.91 -19.91 -12.67
CA GLN A 292 -6.27 -21.08 -13.48
C GLN A 292 -5.13 -21.50 -14.42
N GLY A 293 -4.99 -22.80 -14.64
CA GLY A 293 -3.95 -23.37 -15.50
C GLY A 293 -2.61 -23.59 -14.81
N ASN A 294 -2.57 -23.48 -13.47
CA ASN A 294 -1.44 -23.95 -12.69
C ASN A 294 -1.55 -25.48 -12.51
N GLU A 295 -0.46 -26.18 -12.73
CA GLU A 295 -0.36 -27.63 -12.58
C GLU A 295 -0.17 -28.08 -11.13
N ASN A 296 0.19 -27.14 -10.24
CA ASN A 296 0.36 -27.42 -8.81
C ASN A 296 -0.96 -27.21 -8.05
N PRO A 297 -1.32 -28.08 -7.10
CA PRO A 297 -2.52 -27.93 -6.27
C PRO A 297 -2.40 -26.78 -5.25
N GLU A 298 -1.17 -26.42 -4.90
CA GLU A 298 -0.86 -25.40 -3.90
C GLU A 298 0.28 -24.50 -4.38
N VAL A 299 0.25 -23.23 -3.95
CA VAL A 299 1.32 -22.25 -4.19
C VAL A 299 1.66 -21.57 -2.87
N ASP A 300 2.94 -21.59 -2.51
CA ASP A 300 3.43 -20.90 -1.33
C ASP A 300 3.57 -19.40 -1.60
N ILE A 301 3.02 -18.59 -0.69
CA ILE A 301 3.10 -17.13 -0.73
C ILE A 301 3.92 -16.67 0.46
N TYR A 302 5.15 -16.27 0.21
CA TYR A 302 6.08 -15.77 1.21
C TYR A 302 5.99 -14.26 1.33
N ARG A 303 5.80 -13.76 2.55
CA ARG A 303 5.88 -12.33 2.89
C ARG A 303 6.98 -12.13 3.92
N PHE A 304 7.91 -11.24 3.60
CA PHE A 304 9.06 -10.97 4.46
C PHE A 304 8.90 -9.62 5.13
N VAL A 305 9.03 -9.61 6.46
CA VAL A 305 8.79 -8.43 7.30
C VAL A 305 9.98 -8.24 8.24
N THR A 306 10.53 -7.03 8.28
CA THR A 306 11.47 -6.64 9.34
C THR A 306 10.68 -6.03 10.50
N GLU A 307 10.73 -6.67 11.67
CA GLU A 307 10.05 -6.23 12.88
C GLU A 307 10.52 -4.82 13.29
N GLU A 308 9.69 -4.12 14.07
CA GLU A 308 10.02 -2.80 14.62
C GLU A 308 10.47 -1.76 13.56
N THR A 309 10.04 -1.95 12.31
CA THR A 309 10.33 -1.04 11.19
C THR A 309 9.06 -0.64 10.45
N PHE A 310 9.25 0.17 9.42
CA PHE A 310 8.17 0.61 8.53
C PHE A 310 7.41 -0.55 7.85
N ASP A 311 8.04 -1.70 7.63
CA ASP A 311 7.40 -2.86 7.00
C ASP A 311 6.21 -3.37 7.80
N ALA A 312 6.41 -3.67 9.09
CA ALA A 312 5.36 -4.24 9.94
C ALA A 312 4.15 -3.32 10.00
N TYR A 313 4.40 -2.01 10.12
CA TYR A 313 3.33 -1.02 10.15
C TYR A 313 2.60 -0.91 8.80
N LEU A 314 3.33 -0.89 7.68
CA LEU A 314 2.73 -0.79 6.35
C LEU A 314 1.88 -2.02 6.01
N TYR A 315 2.33 -3.22 6.35
CA TYR A 315 1.51 -4.42 6.14
C TYR A 315 0.21 -4.35 6.95
N GLN A 316 0.25 -3.93 8.22
CA GLN A 316 -0.97 -3.73 9.03
C GLN A 316 -1.91 -2.71 8.40
N LEU A 317 -1.37 -1.58 7.91
CA LEU A 317 -2.15 -0.55 7.26
C LEU A 317 -2.82 -1.05 5.99
N VAL A 318 -2.07 -1.73 5.12
CA VAL A 318 -2.57 -2.25 3.84
C VAL A 318 -3.57 -3.38 4.06
N GLU A 319 -3.33 -4.28 5.00
CA GLU A 319 -4.28 -5.35 5.37
C GLU A 319 -5.57 -4.79 5.98
N GLY A 320 -5.48 -3.73 6.79
CA GLY A 320 -6.64 -3.02 7.31
C GLY A 320 -7.50 -2.44 6.17
N LYS A 321 -6.88 -1.76 5.21
CA LYS A 321 -7.55 -1.22 4.02
C LYS A 321 -8.18 -2.32 3.17
N GLN A 322 -7.48 -3.43 2.94
CA GLN A 322 -7.98 -4.56 2.15
C GLN A 322 -9.19 -5.23 2.80
N LYS A 323 -9.10 -5.50 4.11
CA LYS A 323 -10.22 -6.06 4.89
C LYS A 323 -11.45 -5.17 4.79
N PHE A 324 -11.26 -3.88 4.91
CA PHE A 324 -12.31 -2.89 4.82
C PHE A 324 -12.96 -2.86 3.42
N ALA A 325 -12.15 -2.73 2.33
CA ALA A 325 -12.66 -2.76 0.96
C ALA A 325 -13.46 -4.05 0.68
N SER A 326 -12.96 -5.20 1.13
CA SER A 326 -13.64 -6.48 1.01
C SER A 326 -14.97 -6.52 1.77
N GLN A 327 -15.03 -6.00 3.01
CA GLN A 327 -16.26 -5.95 3.80
C GLN A 327 -17.35 -5.13 3.11
N ILE A 328 -16.98 -3.98 2.55
CA ILE A 328 -17.90 -3.13 1.81
C ILE A 328 -18.41 -3.83 0.57
N MET A 329 -17.52 -4.36 -0.27
CA MET A 329 -17.90 -4.99 -1.54
C MET A 329 -18.76 -6.23 -1.34
N THR A 330 -18.53 -7.01 -0.30
CA THR A 330 -19.32 -8.22 -0.02
C THR A 330 -20.62 -7.92 0.73
N SER A 331 -20.74 -6.76 1.38
CA SER A 331 -21.88 -6.43 2.28
C SER A 331 -22.13 -7.47 3.36
N LYS A 332 -21.13 -8.25 3.73
CA LYS A 332 -21.22 -9.29 4.79
C LYS A 332 -21.24 -8.71 6.20
N SER A 333 -20.93 -7.41 6.34
CA SER A 333 -20.96 -6.72 7.63
C SER A 333 -21.72 -5.40 7.52
N PRO A 334 -22.64 -5.09 8.45
CA PRO A 334 -23.38 -3.85 8.47
C PRO A 334 -22.55 -2.69 9.04
N VAL A 335 -21.32 -2.52 8.58
CA VAL A 335 -20.49 -1.38 8.97
C VAL A 335 -21.11 -0.13 8.36
N ARG A 336 -21.62 0.78 9.19
CA ARG A 336 -22.23 2.03 8.73
C ARG A 336 -21.24 3.14 8.42
N SER A 337 -20.04 3.05 8.99
CA SER A 337 -18.99 4.05 8.80
C SER A 337 -17.61 3.44 8.83
N CYS A 338 -16.68 4.07 8.13
CA CYS A 338 -15.28 3.68 8.11
C CYS A 338 -14.37 4.88 7.91
N GLU A 339 -13.10 4.71 8.29
CA GLU A 339 -12.06 5.68 8.00
C GLU A 339 -11.47 5.44 6.60
N ASP A 340 -11.33 6.52 5.83
CA ASP A 340 -10.60 6.49 4.55
C ASP A 340 -9.15 6.92 4.77
N ILE A 341 -8.21 6.03 4.50
CA ILE A 341 -6.79 6.29 4.70
C ILE A 341 -6.13 6.38 3.31
N ASP A 342 -6.19 7.56 2.71
CA ASP A 342 -5.48 7.88 1.47
C ASP A 342 -4.15 8.60 1.77
N GLU A 343 -3.21 7.90 2.43
CA GLU A 343 -1.91 8.46 2.76
C GLU A 343 -0.78 7.74 2.01
N THR A 344 0.05 8.51 1.34
CA THR A 344 1.28 8.05 0.68
C THR A 344 2.53 8.33 1.53
N ALA A 345 2.37 8.98 2.67
CA ALA A 345 3.44 9.29 3.62
C ALA A 345 2.95 9.08 5.05
N LEU A 346 3.82 8.56 5.90
CA LEU A 346 3.55 8.43 7.32
C LEU A 346 3.55 9.80 7.99
N SER A 347 2.66 9.99 8.96
CA SER A 347 2.65 11.16 9.84
C SER A 347 3.83 11.14 10.81
N TYR A 348 4.17 12.30 11.37
CA TYR A 348 5.18 12.38 12.44
C TYR A 348 4.86 11.46 13.63
N ALA A 349 3.59 11.37 14.01
CA ALA A 349 3.13 10.51 15.11
C ALA A 349 3.44 9.03 14.85
N GLU A 350 3.21 8.59 13.63
CA GLU A 350 3.46 7.21 13.20
C GLU A 350 4.96 6.89 13.15
N ILE A 351 5.78 7.80 12.63
CA ILE A 351 7.22 7.64 12.60
C ILE A 351 7.79 7.61 14.02
N LYS A 352 7.31 8.49 14.91
CA LYS A 352 7.74 8.51 16.32
C LYS A 352 7.31 7.25 17.07
N MET A 353 6.10 6.74 16.79
CA MET A 353 5.63 5.46 17.34
C MET A 353 6.55 4.31 16.93
N LEU A 354 6.91 4.23 15.67
CA LEU A 354 7.83 3.20 15.16
C LEU A 354 9.21 3.28 15.82
N ALA A 355 9.78 4.49 15.94
CA ALA A 355 11.09 4.69 16.54
C ALA A 355 11.14 4.36 18.04
N THR A 356 10.04 4.51 18.76
CA THR A 356 9.98 4.27 20.21
C THR A 356 9.41 2.91 20.58
N GLY A 357 8.83 2.18 19.63
CA GLY A 357 8.13 0.91 19.86
C GLY A 357 6.85 1.05 20.71
N ASN A 358 6.37 2.28 20.95
CA ASN A 358 5.22 2.53 21.84
C ASN A 358 3.98 2.97 21.04
N PRO A 359 2.96 2.10 20.88
CA PRO A 359 1.74 2.41 20.13
C PRO A 359 0.91 3.56 20.73
N HIS A 360 1.00 3.78 22.06
CA HIS A 360 0.23 4.84 22.73
C HIS A 360 0.72 6.25 22.37
N ILE A 361 1.89 6.41 21.78
CA ILE A 361 2.38 7.72 21.33
C ILE A 361 1.49 8.26 20.21
N LYS A 362 1.11 7.42 19.25
CA LYS A 362 0.19 7.83 18.18
C LYS A 362 -1.16 8.25 18.77
N GLU A 363 -1.76 7.39 19.59
CA GLU A 363 -3.05 7.65 20.24
C GLU A 363 -3.04 8.96 21.05
N LYS A 364 -2.00 9.17 21.87
CA LYS A 364 -1.84 10.43 22.62
C LYS A 364 -1.78 11.65 21.71
N MET A 365 -0.99 11.58 20.63
CA MET A 365 -0.84 12.73 19.73
C MET A 365 -2.12 13.01 18.94
N ASP A 366 -2.87 12.00 18.55
CA ASP A 366 -4.17 12.15 17.89
C ASP A 366 -5.19 12.78 18.84
N LEU A 367 -5.20 12.38 20.11
CA LEU A 367 -6.03 13.00 21.15
C LEU A 367 -5.63 14.46 21.43
N ASP A 368 -4.33 14.77 21.49
CA ASP A 368 -3.84 16.14 21.67
C ASP A 368 -4.30 17.05 20.53
N ILE A 369 -4.25 16.57 19.29
CA ILE A 369 -4.75 17.29 18.10
C ILE A 369 -6.26 17.54 18.21
N GLN A 370 -7.04 16.52 18.61
CA GLN A 370 -8.50 16.67 18.80
C GLN A 370 -8.83 17.70 19.90
N VAL A 371 -8.10 17.67 21.01
CA VAL A 371 -8.27 18.65 22.10
C VAL A 371 -7.95 20.07 21.62
N GLN A 372 -6.89 20.26 20.87
CA GLN A 372 -6.54 21.57 20.29
C GLN A 372 -7.62 22.06 19.33
N LYS A 373 -8.13 21.18 18.45
CA LYS A 373 -9.23 21.49 17.53
C LYS A 373 -10.49 21.92 18.29
N LEU A 374 -10.87 21.17 19.33
CA LEU A 374 -12.04 21.52 20.16
C LEU A 374 -11.86 22.86 20.91
N ARG A 375 -10.64 23.15 21.38
CA ARG A 375 -10.32 24.45 21.99
C ARG A 375 -10.47 25.60 21.00
N LEU A 376 -9.97 25.40 19.74
CA LEU A 376 -10.12 26.40 18.69
C LEU A 376 -11.59 26.62 18.32
N LEU A 377 -12.37 25.56 18.13
CA LEU A 377 -13.83 25.65 17.88
C LEU A 377 -14.56 26.35 18.99
N LYS A 378 -14.24 26.06 20.26
CA LYS A 378 -14.79 26.74 21.41
C LYS A 378 -14.44 28.23 21.41
N SER A 379 -13.19 28.59 21.09
CA SER A 379 -12.77 29.98 21.02
C SER A 379 -13.51 30.73 19.90
N ASN A 380 -13.63 30.13 18.70
CA ASN A 380 -14.37 30.72 17.58
C ASN A 380 -15.86 30.91 17.94
N PHE A 381 -16.50 29.90 18.51
CA PHE A 381 -17.88 30.00 18.95
C PHE A 381 -18.10 31.13 19.96
N LEU A 382 -17.21 31.27 20.96
CA LEU A 382 -17.28 32.34 21.93
C LEU A 382 -17.10 33.71 21.27
N SER A 383 -16.15 33.83 20.31
CA SER A 383 -15.92 35.07 19.55
C SER A 383 -17.14 35.45 18.71
N GLU A 384 -17.76 34.48 18.02
CA GLU A 384 -18.99 34.71 17.25
C GLU A 384 -20.16 35.11 18.16
N ARG A 385 -20.29 34.42 19.30
CA ARG A 385 -21.31 34.74 20.26
C ARG A 385 -21.18 36.16 20.77
N TYR A 386 -19.98 36.60 21.19
CA TYR A 386 -19.74 37.96 21.64
C TYR A 386 -19.97 38.98 20.53
N ALA A 387 -19.58 38.66 19.28
CA ALA A 387 -19.85 39.53 18.14
C ALA A 387 -21.35 39.70 17.86
N LEU A 388 -22.14 38.64 18.07
CA LEU A 388 -23.60 38.68 17.96
C LEU A 388 -24.25 39.44 19.14
N GLU A 389 -23.79 39.22 20.36
CA GLU A 389 -24.23 39.97 21.55
C GLU A 389 -23.95 41.48 21.39
N ASP A 390 -22.76 41.85 20.89
CA ASP A 390 -22.40 43.23 20.58
C ASP A 390 -23.31 43.85 19.49
N LYS A 391 -23.65 43.07 18.47
CA LYS A 391 -24.58 43.52 17.42
C LYS A 391 -25.98 43.76 18.01
N ILE A 392 -26.47 42.86 18.83
CA ILE A 392 -27.76 43.00 19.51
C ILE A 392 -27.79 44.28 20.36
N ILE A 393 -26.75 44.52 21.16
CA ILE A 393 -26.65 45.70 22.02
C ILE A 393 -26.55 47.01 21.21
N LYS A 394 -25.84 46.99 20.08
CA LYS A 394 -25.61 48.19 19.27
C LYS A 394 -26.75 48.53 18.30
N PHE A 395 -27.50 47.52 17.83
CA PHE A 395 -28.50 47.74 16.77
C PHE A 395 -29.95 47.65 17.26
N TYR A 396 -30.25 46.99 18.36
CA TYR A 396 -31.62 46.87 18.88
C TYR A 396 -32.08 47.93 19.90
N PRO A 397 -31.26 48.77 20.52
CA PRO A 397 -31.74 49.83 21.39
C PRO A 397 -32.03 51.17 20.69
N GLN A 398 -32.26 51.19 19.38
CA GLN A 398 -32.53 52.44 18.64
C GLN A 398 -33.99 52.62 18.18
N ASP A 399 -34.92 51.86 18.75
CA ASP A 399 -36.36 52.11 18.62
C ASP A 399 -36.95 52.69 19.88
#